data_3ebc316cbc33b4445f534e3dd9df500b
#
_entry.id   3ebc316cbc33b4445f534e3dd9df500b
#
_cell.length_a   1.000
_cell.length_b   1.000
_cell.length_c   1.000
_cell.angle_alpha   90.00
_cell.angle_beta   90.00
_cell.angle_gamma   90.00
#
_symmetry.space_group_name_H-M   'P 1'
#
loop_
_entity.id
_entity.type
_entity.pdbx_description
1 polymer ?
#
loop_
_entity_poly.entity_id
_entity_poly.type
_entity_poly.pdbx_seq_one_letter_code
_entity_poly.pdbx_strand_id
1 'polypeptide(L)'
;MQPRLKSESVLEMAVKPYGDGRYLLSYDPQYASPTDINKIEVLYLFGGARVSQTIFFNPAEDAVSVRPKGTLRIEQSGGVIRGTMQLRVSGTAAEVRRIVLFNPADGARIVAERIEPSQLAAGDCSVTFEAQGSISPATDGVDVLRGSIGFGNPADGKASEADFTLHYKLTTK
;
A
#
# COMPACT_ATOMS: atom_id res chain seq x y z
N MET A 1 -25.34 -6.58 -10.12
CA MET A 1 -25.61 -5.87 -8.85
C MET A 1 -24.92 -4.52 -8.92
N GLN A 2 -25.64 -3.42 -8.85
CA GLN A 2 -25.03 -2.08 -8.85
C GLN A 2 -25.18 -1.50 -7.43
N PRO A 3 -24.11 -1.38 -6.67
CA PRO A 3 -24.16 -0.67 -5.39
C PRO A 3 -24.43 0.83 -5.64
N ARG A 4 -25.36 1.40 -4.91
CA ARG A 4 -25.54 2.84 -4.82
C ARG A 4 -24.94 3.33 -3.53
N LEU A 5 -24.06 4.31 -3.66
CA LEU A 5 -23.48 5.00 -2.54
C LEU A 5 -24.34 6.21 -2.19
N LYS A 6 -24.67 6.35 -0.93
CA LYS A 6 -25.34 7.52 -0.39
C LYS A 6 -24.39 8.23 0.54
N SER A 7 -23.96 9.41 0.17
CA SER A 7 -23.18 10.33 1.02
C SER A 7 -24.12 11.41 1.55
N GLU A 8 -23.91 11.87 2.77
CA GLU A 8 -24.65 13.01 3.32
C GLU A 8 -24.25 14.33 2.64
N SER A 9 -23.07 14.42 2.09
CA SER A 9 -22.70 15.42 1.08
C SER A 9 -22.75 14.71 -0.28
N VAL A 10 -23.48 15.27 -1.22
CA VAL A 10 -23.77 14.69 -2.56
C VAL A 10 -22.48 14.47 -3.36
N LEU A 11 -21.70 13.46 -2.97
CA LEU A 11 -20.52 13.04 -3.70
C LEU A 11 -20.92 11.86 -4.61
N GLU A 12 -20.90 12.07 -5.91
CA GLU A 12 -21.05 10.96 -6.85
C GLU A 12 -19.77 10.11 -6.83
N MET A 13 -19.94 8.85 -6.44
CA MET A 13 -18.85 7.88 -6.46
C MET A 13 -19.09 6.86 -7.58
N ALA A 14 -18.09 6.67 -8.41
CA ALA A 14 -18.10 5.59 -9.39
C ALA A 14 -17.70 4.27 -8.71
N VAL A 15 -18.46 3.23 -8.98
CA VAL A 15 -18.23 1.89 -8.45
C VAL A 15 -17.96 0.95 -9.63
N LYS A 16 -16.75 0.37 -9.65
CA LYS A 16 -16.35 -0.60 -10.69
C LYS A 16 -16.06 -1.95 -10.05
N PRO A 17 -16.54 -3.07 -10.63
CA PRO A 17 -16.11 -4.39 -10.21
C PRO A 17 -14.60 -4.56 -10.39
N TYR A 18 -13.93 -5.15 -9.40
CA TYR A 18 -12.49 -5.39 -9.42
C TYR A 18 -12.13 -6.90 -9.38
N GLY A 19 -13.11 -7.78 -9.54
CA GLY A 19 -12.96 -9.24 -9.42
C GLY A 19 -13.10 -9.73 -7.98
N ASP A 20 -13.32 -11.02 -7.80
CA ASP A 20 -13.41 -11.74 -6.50
C ASP A 20 -14.31 -11.06 -5.44
N GLY A 21 -15.42 -10.47 -5.89
CA GLY A 21 -16.33 -9.75 -4.99
C GLY A 21 -15.82 -8.40 -4.49
N ARG A 22 -14.70 -7.91 -5.01
CA ARG A 22 -14.15 -6.59 -4.68
C ARG A 22 -14.67 -5.53 -5.62
N TYR A 23 -14.79 -4.32 -5.11
CA TYR A 23 -15.21 -3.15 -5.86
C TYR A 23 -14.24 -2.01 -5.66
N LEU A 24 -13.89 -1.33 -6.74
CA LEU A 24 -13.15 -0.09 -6.70
C LEU A 24 -14.13 1.07 -6.56
N LEU A 25 -13.98 1.85 -5.51
CA LEU A 25 -14.71 3.09 -5.30
C LEU A 25 -13.80 4.25 -5.73
N SER A 26 -14.29 5.07 -6.62
CA SER A 26 -13.57 6.28 -7.05
C SER A 26 -14.49 7.49 -7.03
N TYR A 27 -13.96 8.63 -6.70
CA TYR A 27 -14.64 9.92 -6.71
C TYR A 27 -13.72 10.98 -7.29
N ASP A 28 -14.30 12.09 -7.74
CA ASP A 28 -13.52 13.19 -8.26
C ASP A 28 -12.97 14.04 -7.08
N PRO A 29 -11.64 14.11 -6.91
CA PRO A 29 -11.02 14.79 -5.77
C PRO A 29 -11.23 16.32 -5.76
N GLN A 30 -11.73 16.92 -6.85
CA GLN A 30 -12.08 18.34 -6.85
C GLN A 30 -13.31 18.66 -5.98
N TYR A 31 -14.16 17.68 -5.67
CA TYR A 31 -15.39 17.88 -4.90
C TYR A 31 -15.27 17.51 -3.42
N ALA A 32 -14.26 16.71 -3.05
CA ALA A 32 -13.99 16.39 -1.66
C ALA A 32 -12.54 15.97 -1.46
N SER A 33 -11.94 16.39 -0.35
CA SER A 33 -10.68 15.81 0.11
C SER A 33 -10.92 14.40 0.69
N PRO A 34 -9.98 13.45 0.58
CA PRO A 34 -10.06 12.19 1.29
C PRO A 34 -10.28 12.32 2.80
N THR A 35 -9.87 13.44 3.39
CA THR A 35 -10.05 13.77 4.80
C THR A 35 -11.48 14.13 5.17
N ASP A 36 -12.30 14.52 4.18
CA ASP A 36 -13.70 14.91 4.40
C ASP A 36 -14.64 13.71 4.40
N ILE A 37 -14.15 12.54 3.95
CA ILE A 37 -14.94 11.31 3.90
C ILE A 37 -14.69 10.52 5.19
N ASN A 38 -15.60 10.65 6.15
CA ASN A 38 -15.51 9.93 7.42
C ASN A 38 -16.44 8.72 7.49
N LYS A 39 -17.38 8.59 6.56
CA LYS A 39 -18.38 7.53 6.55
C LYS A 39 -18.81 7.23 5.12
N ILE A 40 -18.87 5.96 4.76
CA ILE A 40 -19.52 5.49 3.53
C ILE A 40 -20.64 4.53 3.90
N GLU A 41 -21.83 4.76 3.37
CA GLU A 41 -22.92 3.82 3.43
C GLU A 41 -23.03 3.09 2.09
N VAL A 42 -22.79 1.78 2.11
CA VAL A 42 -22.89 0.94 0.92
C VAL A 42 -24.25 0.23 0.95
N LEU A 43 -25.07 0.50 -0.03
CA LEU A 43 -26.38 -0.12 -0.18
C LEU A 43 -26.30 -1.25 -1.21
N TYR A 44 -26.56 -2.47 -0.78
CA TYR A 44 -26.65 -3.64 -1.65
C TYR A 44 -28.11 -3.96 -1.94
N LEU A 45 -28.42 -4.25 -3.20
CA LEU A 45 -29.69 -4.81 -3.60
C LEU A 45 -29.46 -6.30 -3.95
N PHE A 46 -29.95 -7.18 -3.13
CA PHE A 46 -29.82 -8.62 -3.30
C PHE A 46 -31.22 -9.26 -3.34
N GLY A 47 -31.61 -9.82 -4.50
CA GLY A 47 -32.89 -10.51 -4.64
C GLY A 47 -34.12 -9.70 -4.22
N GLY A 48 -34.09 -8.37 -4.37
CA GLY A 48 -35.14 -7.45 -3.92
C GLY A 48 -35.04 -6.98 -2.47
N ALA A 49 -34.14 -7.56 -1.68
CA ALA A 49 -33.84 -7.08 -0.34
C ALA A 49 -32.78 -5.98 -0.35
N ARG A 50 -32.95 -4.98 0.51
CA ARG A 50 -31.95 -3.93 0.74
C ARG A 50 -31.11 -4.29 1.95
N VAL A 51 -29.81 -4.38 1.76
CA VAL A 51 -28.84 -4.55 2.85
C VAL A 51 -27.94 -3.33 2.83
N SER A 52 -27.82 -2.63 3.93
CA SER A 52 -26.90 -1.51 4.09
C SER A 52 -25.74 -1.91 4.99
N GLN A 53 -24.54 -1.51 4.61
CA GLN A 53 -23.34 -1.62 5.42
C GLN A 53 -22.72 -0.23 5.56
N THR A 54 -22.52 0.21 6.77
CA THR A 54 -21.83 1.47 7.05
C THR A 54 -20.37 1.17 7.34
N ILE A 55 -19.51 1.80 6.58
CA ILE A 55 -18.05 1.75 6.78
C ILE A 55 -17.63 3.12 7.29
N PHE A 56 -17.08 3.17 8.49
CA PHE A 56 -16.52 4.39 9.04
C PHE A 56 -15.05 4.47 8.65
N PHE A 57 -14.69 5.60 8.06
CA PHE A 57 -13.30 6.00 7.92
C PHE A 57 -13.06 7.02 9.02
N ASN A 58 -12.06 6.80 9.80
CA ASN A 58 -11.53 7.83 10.68
C ASN A 58 -10.17 8.22 10.08
N PRO A 59 -10.12 9.09 9.08
CA PRO A 59 -8.87 9.71 8.73
C PRO A 59 -8.56 10.61 9.91
N ALA A 60 -7.80 10.10 10.88
CA ALA A 60 -7.19 10.98 11.84
C ALA A 60 -6.46 12.03 11.00
N GLU A 61 -6.64 13.31 11.31
CA GLU A 61 -6.00 14.43 10.61
C GLU A 61 -4.47 14.24 10.52
N ASP A 62 -3.92 13.35 11.35
CA ASP A 62 -2.53 12.94 11.42
C ASP A 62 -2.27 11.50 10.92
N ALA A 63 -3.20 10.88 10.22
CA ALA A 63 -2.98 9.51 9.73
C ALA A 63 -1.83 9.49 8.71
N VAL A 64 -0.72 8.91 9.12
CA VAL A 64 0.41 8.69 8.24
C VAL A 64 0.13 7.47 7.37
N SER A 65 0.35 7.61 6.07
CA SER A 65 0.38 6.48 5.17
C SER A 65 1.67 6.46 4.36
N VAL A 66 2.19 5.27 4.12
CA VAL A 66 3.39 5.06 3.31
C VAL A 66 3.02 4.10 2.19
N ARG A 67 3.23 4.53 0.95
CA ARG A 67 2.94 3.72 -0.23
C ARG A 67 4.16 3.59 -1.11
N PRO A 68 4.66 2.38 -1.34
CA PRO A 68 5.66 2.13 -2.36
C PRO A 68 5.14 2.47 -3.75
N LYS A 69 6.01 2.98 -4.61
CA LYS A 69 5.68 3.35 -5.99
C LYS A 69 6.83 3.07 -6.96
N GLY A 70 6.50 3.03 -8.24
CA GLY A 70 7.49 2.85 -9.31
C GLY A 70 8.06 1.44 -9.34
N THR A 71 9.33 1.33 -9.70
CA THR A 71 10.04 0.07 -9.85
C THR A 71 11.05 -0.09 -8.72
N LEU A 72 10.99 -1.20 -8.01
CA LEU A 72 11.97 -1.59 -7.01
C LEU A 72 13.28 -2.00 -7.68
N ARG A 73 14.38 -1.39 -7.30
CA ARG A 73 15.71 -1.77 -7.77
C ARG A 73 16.38 -2.65 -6.75
N ILE A 74 16.91 -3.79 -7.19
CA ILE A 74 17.53 -4.78 -6.32
C ILE A 74 18.90 -5.14 -6.89
N GLU A 75 19.92 -5.04 -6.06
CA GLU A 75 21.23 -5.59 -6.30
C GLU A 75 21.44 -6.79 -5.38
N GLN A 76 21.90 -7.90 -5.92
CA GLN A 76 22.16 -9.12 -5.17
C GLN A 76 23.61 -9.58 -5.37
N SER A 77 24.31 -9.82 -4.28
CA SER A 77 25.68 -10.31 -4.28
C SER A 77 25.97 -11.10 -3.02
N GLY A 78 26.56 -12.29 -3.15
CA GLY A 78 27.05 -13.06 -2.01
C GLY A 78 26.01 -13.39 -0.94
N GLY A 79 24.73 -13.56 -1.32
CA GLY A 79 23.64 -13.83 -0.36
C GLY A 79 23.12 -12.58 0.35
N VAL A 80 23.57 -11.40 -0.06
CA VAL A 80 23.09 -10.10 0.43
C VAL A 80 22.26 -9.43 -0.66
N ILE A 81 21.12 -8.90 -0.27
CA ILE A 81 20.23 -8.12 -1.11
C ILE A 81 20.28 -6.68 -0.67
N ARG A 82 20.51 -5.76 -1.61
CA ARG A 82 20.36 -4.32 -1.41
C ARG A 82 19.25 -3.80 -2.31
N GLY A 83 18.25 -3.18 -1.72
CA GLY A 83 17.12 -2.62 -2.46
C GLY A 83 17.03 -1.11 -2.35
N THR A 84 16.52 -0.47 -3.41
CA THR A 84 16.12 0.94 -3.40
C THR A 84 14.67 1.04 -3.79
N MET A 85 13.86 1.62 -2.91
CA MET A 85 12.42 1.74 -3.06
C MET A 85 12.01 3.21 -3.02
N GLN A 86 11.17 3.60 -3.96
CA GLN A 86 10.51 4.90 -3.94
C GLN A 86 9.22 4.81 -3.15
N LEU A 87 8.98 5.80 -2.30
CA LEU A 87 7.82 5.85 -1.41
C LEU A 87 7.08 7.19 -1.57
N ARG A 88 5.78 7.15 -1.36
CA ARG A 88 4.96 8.33 -1.13
C ARG A 88 4.48 8.32 0.30
N VAL A 89 4.85 9.33 1.07
CA VAL A 89 4.41 9.54 2.45
C VAL A 89 3.32 10.61 2.45
N SER A 90 2.16 10.27 3.00
CA SER A 90 1.04 11.18 3.22
C SER A 90 0.84 11.37 4.72
N GLY A 91 0.37 12.54 5.12
CA GLY A 91 0.34 12.97 6.51
C GLY A 91 1.56 13.83 6.86
N THR A 92 2.06 13.77 8.07
CA THR A 92 3.16 14.62 8.55
C THR A 92 4.53 14.02 8.24
N ALA A 93 4.87 12.95 8.92
CA ALA A 93 6.13 12.23 8.76
C ALA A 93 5.90 10.74 9.06
N ALA A 94 6.76 9.88 8.55
CA ALA A 94 6.72 8.46 8.81
C ALA A 94 8.07 7.92 9.27
N GLU A 95 8.05 6.93 10.14
CA GLU A 95 9.20 6.11 10.47
C GLU A 95 8.99 4.72 9.84
N VAL A 96 9.84 4.35 8.88
CA VAL A 96 9.82 3.00 8.31
C VAL A 96 10.57 2.07 9.24
N ARG A 97 9.89 1.07 9.76
CA ARG A 97 10.41 0.15 10.79
C ARG A 97 10.71 -1.23 10.23
N ARG A 98 10.07 -1.58 9.11
CA ARG A 98 10.17 -2.91 8.55
C ARG A 98 9.90 -2.90 7.05
N ILE A 99 10.68 -3.66 6.31
CA ILE A 99 10.39 -4.02 4.92
C ILE A 99 10.49 -5.54 4.82
N VAL A 100 9.48 -6.16 4.26
CA VAL A 100 9.42 -7.60 3.99
C VAL A 100 9.19 -7.80 2.52
N LEU A 101 9.98 -8.65 1.89
CA LEU A 101 9.81 -9.09 0.52
C LEU A 101 9.44 -10.57 0.52
N PHE A 102 8.67 -10.98 -0.46
CA PHE A 102 8.38 -12.39 -0.72
C PHE A 102 9.08 -12.81 -2.00
N ASN A 103 9.97 -13.79 -1.90
CA ASN A 103 10.71 -14.30 -3.04
C ASN A 103 9.72 -14.81 -4.12
N PRO A 104 9.78 -14.32 -5.36
CA PRO A 104 8.81 -14.68 -6.40
C PRO A 104 8.78 -16.17 -6.73
N ALA A 105 9.91 -16.88 -6.61
CA ALA A 105 10.01 -18.26 -6.98
C ALA A 105 9.31 -19.23 -6.01
N ASP A 106 9.37 -18.95 -4.71
CA ASP A 106 8.93 -19.90 -3.67
C ASP A 106 8.11 -19.25 -2.53
N GLY A 107 7.93 -17.92 -2.58
CA GLY A 107 7.24 -17.16 -1.54
C GLY A 107 8.03 -17.02 -0.24
N ALA A 108 9.30 -17.41 -0.21
CA ALA A 108 10.14 -17.29 0.97
C ALA A 108 10.23 -15.83 1.44
N ARG A 109 10.15 -15.65 2.74
CA ARG A 109 10.12 -14.33 3.36
C ARG A 109 11.52 -13.80 3.58
N ILE A 110 11.79 -12.60 3.09
CA ILE A 110 13.06 -11.89 3.23
C ILE A 110 12.77 -10.60 4.01
N VAL A 111 13.40 -10.42 5.16
CA VAL A 111 13.18 -9.26 6.03
C VAL A 111 14.41 -8.36 5.97
N ALA A 112 14.20 -7.08 5.74
CA ALA A 112 15.27 -6.10 5.78
C ALA A 112 15.85 -5.99 7.21
N GLU A 113 17.16 -6.06 7.31
CA GLU A 113 17.90 -5.89 8.56
C GLU A 113 18.29 -4.42 8.78
N ARG A 114 18.43 -3.67 7.70
CA ARG A 114 18.80 -2.26 7.70
C ARG A 114 17.93 -1.48 6.72
N ILE A 115 17.47 -0.30 7.13
CA ILE A 115 16.63 0.60 6.34
C ILE A 115 17.14 2.03 6.53
N GLU A 116 17.45 2.72 5.42
CA GLU A 116 18.00 4.08 5.44
C GLU A 116 17.44 4.96 4.31
N PRO A 117 17.00 6.18 4.60
CA PRO A 117 16.67 6.68 5.94
C PRO A 117 15.44 6.00 6.50
N SER A 118 15.38 5.78 7.83
CA SER A 118 14.19 5.23 8.48
C SER A 118 13.12 6.30 8.71
N GLN A 119 13.50 7.56 8.91
CA GLN A 119 12.58 8.67 9.09
C GLN A 119 12.40 9.43 7.78
N LEU A 120 11.15 9.63 7.41
CA LEU A 120 10.73 10.21 6.13
C LEU A 120 9.80 11.40 6.36
N ALA A 121 10.08 12.50 5.67
CA ALA A 121 9.15 13.62 5.57
C ALA A 121 7.97 13.28 4.65
N ALA A 122 6.90 14.04 4.78
CA ALA A 122 5.78 13.96 3.84
C ALA A 122 6.23 14.28 2.40
N GLY A 123 5.66 13.57 1.45
CA GLY A 123 5.99 13.72 0.03
C GLY A 123 6.63 12.47 -0.58
N ASP A 124 7.36 12.68 -1.66
CA ASP A 124 8.08 11.63 -2.36
C ASP A 124 9.46 11.42 -1.72
N CYS A 125 9.72 10.20 -1.30
CA CYS A 125 10.93 9.80 -0.60
C CYS A 125 11.55 8.57 -1.27
N SER A 126 12.81 8.31 -0.94
CA SER A 126 13.52 7.09 -1.33
C SER A 126 14.13 6.45 -0.08
N VAL A 127 14.00 5.14 0.03
CA VAL A 127 14.68 4.35 1.05
C VAL A 127 15.57 3.30 0.41
N THR A 128 16.68 3.04 1.03
CA THR A 128 17.52 1.88 0.74
C THR A 128 17.39 0.87 1.87
N PHE A 129 17.47 -0.40 1.54
CA PHE A 129 17.46 -1.46 2.56
C PHE A 129 18.45 -2.56 2.21
N GLU A 130 18.88 -3.28 3.24
CA GLU A 130 19.73 -4.44 3.12
C GLU A 130 19.10 -5.63 3.84
N ALA A 131 19.16 -6.81 3.23
CA ALA A 131 18.64 -8.06 3.77
C ALA A 131 19.52 -9.23 3.42
N GLN A 132 19.49 -10.27 4.25
CA GLN A 132 20.10 -11.56 3.94
C GLN A 132 19.11 -12.41 3.13
N GLY A 133 19.62 -13.10 2.11
CA GLY A 133 18.82 -13.99 1.27
C GLY A 133 19.14 -13.85 -0.21
N SER A 134 18.25 -14.39 -1.01
CA SER A 134 18.31 -14.29 -2.46
C SER A 134 16.92 -14.15 -3.05
N ILE A 135 16.82 -13.38 -4.11
CA ILE A 135 15.62 -13.27 -4.93
C ILE A 135 15.86 -14.06 -6.20
N SER A 136 14.95 -14.99 -6.47
CA SER A 136 14.91 -15.73 -7.72
C SER A 136 13.69 -15.28 -8.51
N PRO A 137 13.83 -14.98 -9.80
CA PRO A 137 12.71 -14.63 -10.66
C PRO A 137 11.64 -15.73 -10.65
N ALA A 138 10.39 -15.31 -10.79
CA ALA A 138 9.29 -16.26 -10.97
C ALA A 138 9.46 -17.03 -12.30
N THR A 139 9.04 -18.30 -12.31
CA THR A 139 9.12 -19.15 -13.49
C THR A 139 8.17 -18.75 -14.60
N ASP A 140 7.17 -17.95 -14.30
CA ASP A 140 6.20 -17.41 -15.26
C ASP A 140 6.67 -16.16 -16.01
N GLY A 141 7.86 -15.67 -15.70
CA GLY A 141 8.48 -14.50 -16.35
C GLY A 141 7.85 -13.17 -15.94
N VAL A 142 7.03 -13.14 -14.91
CA VAL A 142 6.43 -11.90 -14.40
C VAL A 142 7.38 -11.23 -13.40
N ASP A 143 7.94 -10.09 -13.79
CA ASP A 143 8.86 -9.30 -12.98
C ASP A 143 8.11 -8.47 -11.91
N VAL A 144 7.33 -9.14 -11.07
CA VAL A 144 6.57 -8.53 -9.98
C VAL A 144 6.99 -9.13 -8.65
N LEU A 145 7.22 -8.28 -7.67
CA LEU A 145 7.58 -8.67 -6.32
C LEU A 145 6.54 -8.15 -5.33
N ARG A 146 6.09 -9.04 -4.46
CA ARG A 146 5.20 -8.72 -3.35
C ARG A 146 6.00 -8.42 -2.11
N GLY A 147 5.43 -7.61 -1.24
CA GLY A 147 6.02 -7.32 0.06
C GLY A 147 5.08 -6.56 0.96
N SER A 148 5.59 -6.24 2.15
CA SER A 148 4.92 -5.33 3.07
C SER A 148 5.92 -4.32 3.63
N ILE A 149 5.42 -3.15 3.99
CA ILE A 149 6.16 -2.10 4.65
C ILE A 149 5.47 -1.75 5.97
N GLY A 150 6.18 -1.96 7.07
CA GLY A 150 5.76 -1.55 8.40
C GLY A 150 6.29 -0.15 8.71
N PHE A 151 5.41 0.73 9.16
CA PHE A 151 5.75 2.11 9.46
C PHE A 151 5.00 2.61 10.69
N GLY A 152 5.46 3.69 11.25
CA GLY A 152 4.83 4.36 12.38
C GLY A 152 4.77 5.86 12.19
N ASN A 153 3.88 6.50 12.94
CA ASN A 153 3.88 7.94 13.10
C ASN A 153 4.84 8.29 14.23
N PRO A 154 5.89 9.09 13.99
CA PRO A 154 6.83 9.50 15.05
C PRO A 154 6.17 10.27 16.20
N ALA A 155 5.03 10.94 15.94
CA ALA A 155 4.35 11.78 16.92
C ALA A 155 3.54 10.97 17.95
N ASP A 156 2.89 9.87 17.53
CA ASP A 156 2.00 9.08 18.41
C ASP A 156 2.46 7.62 18.61
N GLY A 157 3.50 7.21 17.93
CA GLY A 157 4.07 5.87 18.02
C GLY A 157 3.21 4.75 17.43
N LYS A 158 2.03 5.05 16.88
CA LYS A 158 1.16 4.05 16.27
C LYS A 158 1.84 3.38 15.09
N ALA A 159 1.78 2.05 15.05
CA ALA A 159 2.31 1.25 13.97
C ALA A 159 1.21 0.88 12.98
N SER A 160 1.58 0.87 11.70
CA SER A 160 0.73 0.45 10.59
C SER A 160 1.55 -0.40 9.63
N GLU A 161 0.88 -1.19 8.80
CA GLU A 161 1.51 -2.00 7.77
C GLU A 161 0.73 -1.84 6.47
N ALA A 162 1.44 -1.77 5.35
CA ALA A 162 0.86 -1.71 4.03
C ALA A 162 1.51 -2.77 3.13
N ASP A 163 0.67 -3.59 2.51
CA ASP A 163 1.12 -4.53 1.48
C ASP A 163 1.35 -3.80 0.16
N PHE A 164 2.30 -4.31 -0.61
CA PHE A 164 2.57 -3.79 -1.93
C PHE A 164 2.88 -4.90 -2.95
N THR A 165 2.70 -4.54 -4.20
CA THR A 165 3.13 -5.32 -5.36
C THR A 165 3.78 -4.36 -6.33
N LEU A 166 5.06 -4.55 -6.63
CA LEU A 166 5.84 -3.67 -7.50
C LEU A 166 6.57 -4.46 -8.59
N HIS A 167 6.73 -3.85 -9.74
CA HIS A 167 7.75 -4.32 -10.68
C HIS A 167 9.13 -4.15 -10.06
N TYR A 168 10.03 -5.08 -10.34
CA TYR A 168 11.40 -4.99 -9.86
C TYR A 168 12.43 -5.18 -10.98
N LYS A 169 13.61 -4.66 -10.74
CA LYS A 169 14.79 -4.91 -11.57
C LYS A 169 15.87 -5.51 -10.71
N LEU A 170 16.28 -6.74 -11.05
CA LEU A 170 17.32 -7.47 -10.34
C LEU A 170 18.64 -7.36 -11.10
N THR A 171 19.69 -6.97 -10.40
CA THR A 171 21.08 -7.01 -10.86
C THR A 171 21.88 -7.96 -9.97
N THR A 172 22.46 -8.99 -10.55
CA THR A 172 23.33 -9.94 -9.84
C THR A 172 24.79 -9.60 -10.11
N LYS A 173 25.59 -9.49 -9.05
CA LYS A 173 27.04 -9.25 -9.12
C LYS A 173 27.80 -10.44 -8.60
#